data_842e2502af12ad90adf1101b9cbba57a
#
_entry.id   842e2502af12ad90adf1101b9cbba57a
#
_cell.length_a   1.000
_cell.length_b   1.000
_cell.length_c   1.000
_cell.angle_alpha   90.00
_cell.angle_beta   90.00
_cell.angle_gamma   90.00
#
_symmetry.space_group_name_H-M   'P 1'
#
loop_
_entity.id
_entity.type
_entity.pdbx_description
1 polymer ?
#
loop_
_entity_poly.entity_id
_entity_poly.type
_entity_poly.pdbx_seq_one_letter_code
_entity_poly.pdbx_strand_id
1 'polypeptide(L)'
;MEKIEELIRFGYECEYLDFKEKQYSKDKHMDLIADIMAMANSRHEGEKFIIIGIKDRPEGKEIKGITQEEFVDSSIYTQVILSNIEPDIQFDYFKYEYEGNFLGVFRVFNTNSKPYMLKRKYNKLNEGLCLIRKGSSNSIAKRSDFDFMYQNKGVFEVKLLEQTLYGVHDLDGCASIDVLLANTTENPVTITSGYMNIHNKDGKKLSHHPIFGIDKVIGADFNIGIQPKSEIVGQLFVGFSSSDPLRLDIDEYGVGNKDYRFELLLFDARGNQYNATLEQGNVLVNGDFLWKVKKQKEIPHKFRALK
;
A
#
# COMPACT_ATOMS: atom_id res chain seq x y z
N MET A 1 22.86 5.27 -3.42
CA MET A 1 23.68 5.86 -4.51
C MET A 1 23.30 5.29 -5.87
N GLU A 2 23.14 3.98 -6.02
CA GLU A 2 22.71 3.32 -7.27
C GLU A 2 21.40 3.89 -7.85
N LYS A 3 20.42 4.20 -7.01
CA LYS A 3 19.13 4.76 -7.46
C LYS A 3 19.25 6.10 -8.18
N ILE A 4 20.11 7.02 -7.70
CA ILE A 4 20.28 8.34 -8.33
C ILE A 4 20.96 8.19 -9.70
N GLU A 5 21.96 7.32 -9.80
CA GLU A 5 22.63 7.01 -11.05
C GLU A 5 21.65 6.42 -12.09
N GLU A 6 20.80 5.50 -11.66
CA GLU A 6 19.74 4.92 -12.51
C GLU A 6 18.77 6.00 -13.01
N LEU A 7 18.33 6.91 -12.12
CA LEU A 7 17.47 8.04 -12.50
C LEU A 7 18.15 8.99 -13.50
N ILE A 8 19.44 9.25 -13.34
CA ILE A 8 20.19 10.09 -14.28
C ILE A 8 20.30 9.41 -15.65
N ARG A 9 20.61 8.13 -15.68
CA ARG A 9 20.83 7.38 -16.94
C ARG A 9 19.53 7.11 -17.69
N PHE A 10 18.52 6.62 -17.00
CA PHE A 10 17.31 6.05 -17.62
C PHE A 10 16.01 6.80 -17.28
N GLY A 11 16.02 7.65 -16.24
CA GLY A 11 14.84 8.38 -15.83
C GLY A 11 14.46 9.46 -16.85
N TYR A 12 13.20 9.85 -16.84
CA TYR A 12 12.64 11.01 -17.54
C TYR A 12 11.77 11.79 -16.58
N GLU A 13 11.55 13.09 -16.86
CA GLU A 13 10.73 13.94 -16.00
C GLU A 13 9.32 13.39 -15.86
N CYS A 14 8.87 13.25 -14.61
CA CYS A 14 7.59 12.65 -14.25
C CYS A 14 7.12 13.12 -12.86
N GLU A 15 6.16 12.44 -12.26
CA GLU A 15 5.60 12.80 -10.95
C GLU A 15 6.60 12.70 -9.78
N TYR A 16 7.71 11.98 -9.95
CA TYR A 16 8.72 11.76 -8.92
C TYR A 16 10.16 12.16 -9.33
N LEU A 17 10.35 12.63 -10.55
CA LEU A 17 11.67 13.04 -11.04
C LEU A 17 11.58 14.35 -11.84
N ASP A 18 12.48 15.27 -11.55
CA ASP A 18 12.62 16.54 -12.27
C ASP A 18 14.10 16.88 -12.46
N PHE A 19 14.46 17.45 -13.60
CA PHE A 19 15.79 17.90 -13.89
C PHE A 19 15.83 19.42 -13.99
N LYS A 20 16.89 20.02 -13.42
CA LYS A 20 17.12 21.47 -13.48
C LYS A 20 18.52 21.76 -14.00
N GLU A 21 18.62 22.64 -14.97
CA GLU A 21 19.91 23.04 -15.51
C GLU A 21 20.76 23.82 -14.48
N LYS A 22 20.11 24.64 -13.65
CA LYS A 22 20.75 25.56 -12.72
C LYS A 22 20.17 25.48 -11.32
N GLN A 23 21.01 25.86 -10.33
CA GLN A 23 20.60 26.03 -8.93
C GLN A 23 19.44 27.03 -8.77
N TYR A 24 18.64 26.81 -7.73
CA TYR A 24 17.65 27.79 -7.28
C TYR A 24 18.37 28.93 -6.53
N SER A 25 18.74 29.97 -7.27
CA SER A 25 19.23 31.23 -6.68
C SER A 25 18.14 31.93 -5.88
N LYS A 26 18.49 32.97 -5.13
CA LYS A 26 17.57 33.68 -4.23
C LYS A 26 16.32 34.21 -4.95
N ASP A 27 16.44 34.67 -6.19
CA ASP A 27 15.32 35.11 -7.04
C ASP A 27 14.47 33.94 -7.56
N LYS A 28 14.95 32.69 -7.46
CA LYS A 28 14.27 31.45 -7.85
C LYS A 28 13.70 30.65 -6.67
N HIS A 29 13.72 31.20 -5.47
CA HIS A 29 13.11 30.52 -4.30
C HIS A 29 11.59 30.31 -4.44
N MET A 30 10.90 31.15 -5.23
CA MET A 30 9.50 30.93 -5.56
C MET A 30 9.31 29.64 -6.35
N ASP A 31 10.18 29.40 -7.34
CA ASP A 31 10.14 28.19 -8.16
C ASP A 31 10.48 26.95 -7.31
N LEU A 32 11.48 27.06 -6.42
CA LEU A 32 11.82 26.00 -5.46
C LEU A 32 10.63 25.62 -4.57
N ILE A 33 9.96 26.59 -3.96
CA ILE A 33 8.77 26.35 -3.13
C ILE A 33 7.68 25.63 -3.93
N ALA A 34 7.44 26.08 -5.16
CA ALA A 34 6.44 25.49 -6.05
C ALA A 34 6.79 24.06 -6.43
N ASP A 35 8.05 23.77 -6.80
CA ASP A 35 8.50 22.46 -7.24
C ASP A 35 8.47 21.45 -6.08
N ILE A 36 9.02 21.82 -4.90
CA ILE A 36 9.02 20.94 -3.72
C ILE A 36 7.59 20.63 -3.24
N MET A 37 6.72 21.64 -3.17
CA MET A 37 5.32 21.46 -2.79
C MET A 37 4.58 20.55 -3.78
N ALA A 38 4.77 20.77 -5.08
CA ALA A 38 4.11 19.98 -6.11
C ALA A 38 4.60 18.51 -6.10
N MET A 39 5.90 18.28 -5.90
CA MET A 39 6.47 16.94 -5.74
C MET A 39 5.93 16.25 -4.50
N ALA A 40 5.87 16.94 -3.35
CA ALA A 40 5.33 16.37 -2.12
C ALA A 40 3.86 15.94 -2.26
N ASN A 41 3.06 16.68 -3.03
CA ASN A 41 1.67 16.40 -3.28
C ASN A 41 1.41 15.42 -4.44
N SER A 42 2.44 15.01 -5.20
CA SER A 42 2.25 14.08 -6.34
C SER A 42 1.60 12.76 -5.88
N ARG A 43 1.00 12.05 -6.84
CA ARG A 43 0.36 10.75 -6.57
C ARG A 43 1.34 9.60 -6.35
N HIS A 44 2.60 9.81 -6.74
CA HIS A 44 3.65 8.84 -6.48
C HIS A 44 3.89 8.68 -4.96
N GLU A 45 3.89 7.45 -4.47
CA GLU A 45 4.03 7.16 -3.03
C GLU A 45 5.50 7.01 -2.57
N GLY A 46 6.44 6.86 -3.48
CA GLY A 46 7.86 6.71 -3.17
C GLY A 46 8.58 8.04 -2.95
N GLU A 47 9.90 7.95 -2.87
CA GLU A 47 10.80 9.11 -2.86
C GLU A 47 10.73 9.86 -4.19
N LYS A 48 10.85 11.19 -4.13
CA LYS A 48 10.84 12.07 -5.29
C LYS A 48 12.14 12.85 -5.35
N PHE A 49 12.61 13.13 -6.56
CA PHE A 49 13.92 13.72 -6.77
C PHE A 49 13.85 14.94 -7.69
N ILE A 50 14.58 15.98 -7.32
CA ILE A 50 14.91 17.09 -8.22
C ILE A 50 16.44 17.09 -8.35
N ILE A 51 16.94 16.86 -9.56
CA ILE A 51 18.38 16.76 -9.84
C ILE A 51 18.84 18.00 -10.60
N ILE A 52 19.73 18.76 -9.99
CA ILE A 52 20.22 20.03 -10.48
C ILE A 52 21.57 19.84 -11.13
N GLY A 53 21.85 20.58 -12.21
CA GLY A 53 23.06 20.47 -13.04
C GLY A 53 22.84 19.61 -14.27
N ILE A 54 21.58 19.27 -14.60
CA ILE A 54 21.21 18.51 -15.78
C ILE A 54 20.22 19.32 -16.61
N LYS A 55 20.52 19.44 -17.90
CA LYS A 55 19.60 19.97 -18.89
C LYS A 55 18.96 18.83 -19.65
N ASP A 56 17.66 18.62 -19.42
CA ASP A 56 16.89 17.64 -20.18
C ASP A 56 16.48 18.21 -21.54
N ARG A 57 16.73 17.47 -22.63
CA ARG A 57 16.40 17.83 -24.00
C ARG A 57 15.75 16.63 -24.71
N PRO A 58 14.98 16.87 -25.79
CA PRO A 58 14.43 15.78 -26.60
C PRO A 58 15.48 14.80 -27.13
N GLU A 59 16.69 15.29 -27.38
CA GLU A 59 17.80 14.51 -27.93
C GLU A 59 18.58 13.73 -26.85
N GLY A 60 18.33 14.01 -25.57
CA GLY A 60 19.00 13.41 -24.43
C GLY A 60 19.39 14.41 -23.35
N LYS A 61 19.92 13.89 -22.26
CA LYS A 61 20.34 14.68 -21.11
C LYS A 61 21.76 15.21 -21.30
N GLU A 62 21.95 16.51 -21.05
CA GLU A 62 23.23 17.17 -21.04
C GLU A 62 23.66 17.44 -19.60
N ILE A 63 24.73 16.79 -19.12
CA ILE A 63 25.26 16.99 -17.78
C ILE A 63 26.09 18.29 -17.77
N LYS A 64 25.56 19.31 -17.13
CA LYS A 64 26.25 20.63 -16.99
C LYS A 64 27.10 20.69 -15.73
N GLY A 65 26.65 19.99 -14.68
CA GLY A 65 27.20 20.13 -13.35
C GLY A 65 26.86 21.48 -12.69
N ILE A 66 27.30 21.62 -11.45
CA ILE A 66 27.32 22.87 -10.69
C ILE A 66 28.73 23.05 -10.11
N THR A 67 29.18 24.29 -10.00
CA THR A 67 30.51 24.56 -9.38
C THR A 67 30.41 24.51 -7.86
N GLN A 68 31.53 24.46 -7.16
CA GLN A 68 31.60 24.47 -5.72
C GLN A 68 31.00 25.77 -5.14
N GLU A 69 31.22 26.89 -5.81
CA GLU A 69 30.73 28.21 -5.43
C GLU A 69 29.23 28.37 -5.68
N GLU A 70 28.67 27.65 -6.63
CA GLU A 70 27.24 27.63 -6.94
C GLU A 70 26.46 26.75 -5.97
N PHE A 71 27.10 25.82 -5.24
CA PHE A 71 26.43 24.94 -4.32
C PHE A 71 25.91 25.71 -3.12
N VAL A 72 24.57 25.76 -2.98
CA VAL A 72 23.91 26.48 -1.89
C VAL A 72 23.88 25.60 -0.63
N ASP A 73 24.11 26.19 0.53
CA ASP A 73 24.01 25.48 1.80
C ASP A 73 22.57 24.97 2.04
N SER A 74 22.46 23.72 2.47
CA SER A 74 21.16 23.06 2.70
C SER A 74 20.28 23.80 3.70
N SER A 75 20.88 24.49 4.68
CA SER A 75 20.15 25.26 5.71
C SER A 75 19.33 26.41 5.10
N ILE A 76 19.83 27.02 4.03
CA ILE A 76 19.12 28.10 3.32
C ILE A 76 17.83 27.56 2.70
N TYR A 77 17.93 26.45 2.00
CA TYR A 77 16.74 25.81 1.39
C TYR A 77 15.78 25.28 2.46
N THR A 78 16.30 24.70 3.53
CA THR A 78 15.50 24.26 4.68
C THR A 78 14.69 25.42 5.27
N GLN A 79 15.34 26.55 5.52
CA GLN A 79 14.65 27.73 6.03
C GLN A 79 13.57 28.22 5.06
N VAL A 80 13.85 28.29 3.76
CA VAL A 80 12.89 28.75 2.75
C VAL A 80 11.68 27.83 2.69
N ILE A 81 11.90 26.52 2.63
CA ILE A 81 10.82 25.54 2.46
C ILE A 81 9.95 25.47 3.71
N LEU A 82 10.55 25.23 4.90
CA LEU A 82 9.79 25.06 6.15
C LEU A 82 9.12 26.35 6.63
N SER A 83 9.63 27.51 6.24
CA SER A 83 8.99 28.79 6.55
C SER A 83 7.75 29.10 5.71
N ASN A 84 7.57 28.41 4.58
CA ASN A 84 6.53 28.76 3.61
C ASN A 84 5.54 27.65 3.31
N ILE A 85 5.84 26.39 3.61
CA ILE A 85 4.97 25.25 3.34
C ILE A 85 4.50 24.61 4.66
N GLU A 86 3.26 24.20 4.69
CA GLU A 86 2.64 23.43 5.78
C GLU A 86 1.83 22.23 5.23
N PRO A 87 1.77 21.12 5.98
CA PRO A 87 2.65 20.78 7.10
C PRO A 87 4.13 20.69 6.68
N ASP A 88 5.03 20.51 7.63
CA ASP A 88 6.47 20.42 7.34
C ASP A 88 6.78 19.24 6.41
N ILE A 89 7.54 19.52 5.34
CA ILE A 89 7.97 18.52 4.36
C ILE A 89 9.30 17.90 4.81
N GLN A 90 9.39 16.58 4.74
CA GLN A 90 10.65 15.88 4.93
C GLN A 90 11.42 15.81 3.61
N PHE A 91 12.61 16.38 3.61
CA PHE A 91 13.48 16.36 2.45
C PHE A 91 14.96 16.46 2.87
N ASP A 92 15.83 15.97 1.99
CA ASP A 92 17.28 16.20 2.03
C ASP A 92 17.69 17.03 0.82
N TYR A 93 18.73 17.85 0.98
CA TYR A 93 19.45 18.46 -0.11
C TYR A 93 20.94 18.20 0.06
N PHE A 94 21.57 17.59 -0.94
CA PHE A 94 22.97 17.18 -0.89
C PHE A 94 23.65 17.22 -2.24
N LYS A 95 24.97 17.22 -2.20
CA LYS A 95 25.86 17.17 -3.36
C LYS A 95 26.04 15.71 -3.79
N TYR A 96 25.96 15.46 -5.09
CA TYR A 96 26.16 14.15 -5.69
C TYR A 96 27.19 14.27 -6.82
N GLU A 97 28.19 13.40 -6.85
CA GLU A 97 29.19 13.35 -7.92
C GLU A 97 28.78 12.32 -8.97
N TYR A 98 28.73 12.75 -10.22
CA TYR A 98 28.39 11.90 -11.35
C TYR A 98 29.29 12.23 -12.55
N GLU A 99 30.07 11.25 -13.03
CA GLU A 99 30.98 11.38 -14.16
C GLU A 99 31.92 12.63 -14.07
N GLY A 100 32.46 12.88 -12.87
CA GLY A 100 33.35 14.01 -12.62
C GLY A 100 32.67 15.37 -12.50
N ASN A 101 31.36 15.43 -12.61
CA ASN A 101 30.54 16.62 -12.39
C ASN A 101 29.86 16.60 -11.03
N PHE A 102 29.69 17.74 -10.39
CA PHE A 102 28.87 17.85 -9.18
C PHE A 102 27.46 18.24 -9.55
N LEU A 103 26.51 17.54 -8.93
CA LEU A 103 25.06 17.76 -9.05
C LEU A 103 24.48 18.11 -7.68
N GLY A 104 23.43 18.94 -7.64
CA GLY A 104 22.63 19.15 -6.46
C GLY A 104 21.42 18.21 -6.50
N VAL A 105 21.11 17.53 -5.40
CA VAL A 105 19.99 16.60 -5.37
C VAL A 105 19.07 16.95 -4.21
N PHE A 106 17.81 17.28 -4.51
CA PHE A 106 16.75 17.21 -3.54
C PHE A 106 16.11 15.82 -3.55
N ARG A 107 15.95 15.23 -2.37
CA ARG A 107 15.19 14.01 -2.13
C ARG A 107 14.03 14.34 -1.20
N VAL A 108 12.79 14.23 -1.68
CA VAL A 108 11.58 14.44 -0.90
C VAL A 108 10.99 13.08 -0.57
N PHE A 109 10.69 12.84 0.71
CA PHE A 109 10.26 11.53 1.21
C PHE A 109 9.23 11.66 2.33
N ASN A 110 8.61 10.53 2.72
CA ASN A 110 7.60 10.46 3.79
C ASN A 110 6.46 11.48 3.63
N THR A 111 5.96 11.63 2.40
CA THR A 111 4.95 12.64 2.07
C THR A 111 3.52 12.17 2.39
N ASN A 112 3.29 11.68 3.61
CA ASN A 112 1.99 11.11 4.02
C ASN A 112 1.01 12.15 4.60
N SER A 113 1.48 13.38 4.87
CA SER A 113 0.68 14.45 5.47
C SER A 113 0.05 15.39 4.43
N LYS A 114 -0.18 14.91 3.20
CA LYS A 114 -0.86 15.69 2.14
C LYS A 114 -2.24 16.17 2.61
N PRO A 115 -2.73 17.33 2.15
CA PRO A 115 -2.09 18.25 1.20
C PRO A 115 -1.03 19.14 1.87
N TYR A 116 0.08 19.36 1.18
CA TYR A 116 1.05 20.37 1.51
C TYR A 116 0.65 21.68 0.82
N MET A 117 0.57 22.76 1.57
CA MET A 117 0.02 24.03 1.10
C MET A 117 0.93 25.19 1.50
N LEU A 118 0.78 26.30 0.80
CA LEU A 118 1.51 27.52 1.13
C LEU A 118 0.92 28.15 2.42
N LYS A 119 1.75 28.24 3.48
CA LYS A 119 1.33 28.75 4.80
C LYS A 119 1.19 30.28 4.87
N ARG A 120 1.79 31.00 3.92
CA ARG A 120 1.73 32.45 3.80
C ARG A 120 2.04 32.87 2.37
N LYS A 121 1.60 34.09 2.00
CA LYS A 121 1.92 34.63 0.66
C LYS A 121 3.44 34.74 0.47
N TYR A 122 3.93 34.25 -0.66
CA TYR A 122 5.33 34.38 -1.07
C TYR A 122 5.40 34.85 -2.54
N ASN A 123 5.85 36.08 -2.76
CA ASN A 123 5.84 36.73 -4.08
C ASN A 123 4.45 36.63 -4.77
N LYS A 124 4.39 35.90 -5.90
CA LYS A 124 3.15 35.68 -6.68
C LYS A 124 2.33 34.49 -6.19
N LEU A 125 2.84 33.67 -5.28
CA LEU A 125 2.12 32.55 -4.71
C LEU A 125 1.28 33.04 -3.52
N ASN A 126 -0.03 32.78 -3.58
CA ASN A 126 -0.96 33.17 -2.52
C ASN A 126 -0.97 32.13 -1.39
N GLU A 127 -1.25 32.60 -0.17
CA GLU A 127 -1.54 31.74 0.97
C GLU A 127 -2.65 30.72 0.64
N GLY A 128 -2.53 29.51 1.16
CA GLY A 128 -3.46 28.41 0.89
C GLY A 128 -3.31 27.77 -0.50
N LEU A 129 -2.36 28.23 -1.33
CA LEU A 129 -2.09 27.58 -2.62
C LEU A 129 -1.59 26.16 -2.39
N CYS A 130 -2.21 25.20 -3.09
CA CYS A 130 -1.79 23.80 -3.17
C CYS A 130 -1.42 23.48 -4.61
N LEU A 131 -0.15 23.11 -4.83
CA LEU A 131 0.32 22.64 -6.13
C LEU A 131 0.52 21.13 -6.08
N ILE A 132 0.24 20.48 -7.20
CA ILE A 132 0.45 19.04 -7.40
C ILE A 132 1.20 18.80 -8.71
N ARG A 133 2.15 17.88 -8.71
CA ARG A 133 2.83 17.49 -9.95
C ARG A 133 2.02 16.40 -10.66
N LYS A 134 1.74 16.64 -11.94
CA LYS A 134 1.04 15.73 -12.85
C LYS A 134 1.92 15.49 -14.08
N GLY A 135 2.43 14.29 -14.20
CA GLY A 135 3.51 14.02 -15.16
C GLY A 135 4.72 14.91 -14.87
N SER A 136 5.20 15.66 -15.86
CA SER A 136 6.34 16.59 -15.72
C SER A 136 5.95 18.04 -15.36
N SER A 137 4.65 18.34 -15.08
CA SER A 137 4.18 19.71 -14.89
C SER A 137 3.56 19.93 -13.52
N ASN A 138 3.82 21.12 -12.93
CA ASN A 138 3.13 21.58 -11.73
C ASN A 138 1.77 22.20 -12.09
N SER A 139 0.74 21.82 -11.35
CA SER A 139 -0.63 22.29 -11.54
C SER A 139 -1.26 22.69 -10.22
N ILE A 140 -2.20 23.63 -10.24
CA ILE A 140 -3.02 23.92 -9.05
C ILE A 140 -3.92 22.71 -8.78
N ALA A 141 -3.88 22.22 -7.53
CA ALA A 141 -4.71 21.10 -7.11
C ALA A 141 -6.19 21.41 -7.28
N LYS A 142 -6.93 20.47 -7.85
CA LYS A 142 -8.38 20.52 -8.04
C LYS A 142 -9.07 19.69 -6.95
N ARG A 143 -10.41 19.78 -6.86
CA ARG A 143 -11.19 19.00 -5.89
C ARG A 143 -10.81 17.50 -5.87
N SER A 144 -10.73 16.88 -7.04
CA SER A 144 -10.36 15.45 -7.14
C SER A 144 -8.94 15.14 -6.63
N ASP A 145 -8.03 16.11 -6.65
CA ASP A 145 -6.69 15.95 -6.10
C ASP A 145 -6.73 16.04 -4.58
N PHE A 146 -7.54 16.94 -4.02
CA PHE A 146 -7.77 16.99 -2.56
C PHE A 146 -8.49 15.74 -2.05
N ASP A 147 -9.51 15.25 -2.76
CA ASP A 147 -10.18 14.00 -2.42
C ASP A 147 -9.16 12.85 -2.32
N PHE A 148 -8.26 12.73 -3.30
CA PHE A 148 -7.17 11.76 -3.29
C PHE A 148 -6.22 11.96 -2.09
N MET A 149 -5.78 13.20 -1.83
CA MET A 149 -4.85 13.51 -0.74
C MET A 149 -5.45 13.22 0.65
N TYR A 150 -6.75 13.41 0.81
CA TYR A 150 -7.45 13.13 2.07
C TYR A 150 -7.80 11.64 2.24
N GLN A 151 -8.06 10.93 1.14
CA GLN A 151 -8.34 9.49 1.18
C GLN A 151 -7.11 8.65 1.55
N ASN A 152 -5.93 9.09 1.14
CA ASN A 152 -4.68 8.36 1.34
C ASN A 152 -3.94 8.72 2.65
N LYS A 153 -4.62 9.29 3.64
CA LYS A 153 -4.05 9.52 4.97
C LYS A 153 -4.04 8.23 5.78
N GLY A 154 -2.94 7.54 5.75
CA GLY A 154 -2.75 6.24 6.43
C GLY A 154 -3.11 5.05 5.54
N VAL A 155 -2.93 3.87 6.09
CA VAL A 155 -3.14 2.58 5.42
C VAL A 155 -4.11 1.75 6.26
N PHE A 156 -4.96 0.99 5.59
CA PHE A 156 -5.66 -0.10 6.24
C PHE A 156 -4.87 -1.39 5.98
N GLU A 157 -4.39 -2.00 7.04
CA GLU A 157 -3.54 -3.17 6.99
C GLU A 157 -4.26 -4.41 7.51
N VAL A 158 -4.07 -5.52 6.83
CA VAL A 158 -4.58 -6.84 7.22
C VAL A 158 -3.41 -7.78 7.37
N LYS A 159 -3.32 -8.48 8.51
CA LYS A 159 -2.29 -9.51 8.76
C LYS A 159 -2.92 -10.78 9.29
N LEU A 160 -2.44 -11.92 8.80
CA LEU A 160 -2.67 -13.22 9.42
C LEU A 160 -1.65 -13.39 10.54
N LEU A 161 -2.10 -13.62 11.77
CA LEU A 161 -1.23 -13.71 12.96
C LEU A 161 -0.77 -15.14 13.25
N GLU A 162 -1.49 -16.12 12.70
CA GLU A 162 -1.22 -17.54 12.88
C GLU A 162 -0.98 -18.23 11.54
N GLN A 163 -0.32 -19.38 11.60
CA GLN A 163 -0.04 -20.21 10.42
C GLN A 163 -1.10 -21.30 10.19
N THR A 164 -2.01 -21.51 11.13
CA THR A 164 -2.94 -22.63 11.08
C THR A 164 -4.39 -22.16 11.11
N LEU A 165 -5.17 -22.67 10.17
CA LEU A 165 -6.63 -22.62 10.21
C LEU A 165 -7.13 -23.76 11.12
N TYR A 166 -7.74 -23.41 12.24
CA TYR A 166 -8.31 -24.35 13.21
C TYR A 166 -9.79 -24.54 13.01
N GLY A 167 -10.24 -25.81 12.91
CA GLY A 167 -11.67 -26.12 12.91
C GLY A 167 -12.35 -25.68 14.21
N VAL A 168 -13.50 -25.03 14.09
CA VAL A 168 -14.26 -24.53 15.24
C VAL A 168 -15.19 -25.64 15.72
N HIS A 169 -15.07 -26.03 17.01
CA HIS A 169 -15.76 -27.20 17.57
C HIS A 169 -17.29 -27.12 17.45
N ASP A 170 -17.87 -25.95 17.71
CA ASP A 170 -19.32 -25.77 17.78
C ASP A 170 -19.95 -25.24 16.49
N LEU A 171 -19.14 -25.07 15.43
CA LEU A 171 -19.59 -24.53 14.14
C LEU A 171 -19.17 -25.48 13.00
N ASP A 172 -20.10 -26.36 12.63
CA ASP A 172 -19.91 -27.28 11.50
C ASP A 172 -19.51 -26.53 10.21
N GLY A 173 -18.44 -26.99 9.57
CA GLY A 173 -17.94 -26.40 8.35
C GLY A 173 -17.31 -25.02 8.51
N CYS A 174 -16.80 -24.73 9.71
CA CYS A 174 -16.14 -23.46 9.98
C CYS A 174 -14.74 -23.70 10.56
N ALA A 175 -13.78 -22.95 10.09
CA ALA A 175 -12.46 -22.84 10.69
C ALA A 175 -12.17 -21.39 11.05
N SER A 176 -11.22 -21.16 11.94
CA SER A 176 -10.80 -19.81 12.36
C SER A 176 -9.31 -19.62 12.26
N ILE A 177 -8.91 -18.38 12.10
CA ILE A 177 -7.52 -17.93 12.14
C ILE A 177 -7.47 -16.54 12.76
N ASP A 178 -6.46 -16.27 13.58
CA ASP A 178 -6.29 -14.96 14.17
C ASP A 178 -5.76 -13.94 13.15
N VAL A 179 -6.37 -12.76 13.16
CA VAL A 179 -6.03 -11.66 12.25
C VAL A 179 -5.86 -10.35 13.02
N LEU A 180 -5.02 -9.48 12.46
CA LEU A 180 -4.93 -8.07 12.80
C LEU A 180 -5.55 -7.26 11.66
N LEU A 181 -6.50 -6.38 11.99
CA LEU A 181 -7.05 -5.35 11.12
C LEU A 181 -6.67 -3.99 11.70
N ALA A 182 -5.71 -3.30 11.09
CA ALA A 182 -5.21 -2.02 11.56
C ALA A 182 -5.62 -0.87 10.64
N ASN A 183 -6.36 0.08 11.16
CA ASN A 183 -6.79 1.28 10.44
C ASN A 183 -5.95 2.49 10.87
N THR A 184 -4.90 2.80 10.16
CA THR A 184 -4.09 4.00 10.40
C THR A 184 -4.61 5.23 9.66
N THR A 185 -5.73 5.12 8.94
CA THR A 185 -6.35 6.24 8.21
C THR A 185 -7.11 7.20 9.15
N GLU A 186 -7.50 8.35 8.63
CA GLU A 186 -8.33 9.33 9.36
C GLU A 186 -9.84 9.00 9.26
N ASN A 187 -10.22 8.00 8.48
CA ASN A 187 -11.62 7.63 8.25
C ASN A 187 -11.91 6.23 8.79
N PRO A 188 -13.15 5.98 9.28
CA PRO A 188 -13.55 4.63 9.65
C PRO A 188 -13.57 3.73 8.41
N VAL A 189 -13.15 2.48 8.57
CA VAL A 189 -13.23 1.43 7.55
C VAL A 189 -14.24 0.39 8.04
N THR A 190 -15.19 0.02 7.20
CA THR A 190 -16.18 -1.03 7.51
C THR A 190 -16.00 -2.17 6.53
N ILE A 191 -15.51 -3.30 7.01
CA ILE A 191 -15.40 -4.54 6.23
C ILE A 191 -16.77 -5.19 6.16
N THR A 192 -17.24 -5.46 4.94
CA THR A 192 -18.58 -5.99 4.67
C THR A 192 -18.57 -7.38 4.06
N SER A 193 -17.44 -7.83 3.53
CA SER A 193 -17.32 -9.15 2.94
C SER A 193 -15.85 -9.56 2.82
N GLY A 194 -15.63 -10.83 2.54
CA GLY A 194 -14.29 -11.35 2.27
C GLY A 194 -14.29 -12.82 1.90
N TYR A 195 -13.15 -13.27 1.42
CA TYR A 195 -12.90 -14.67 1.18
C TYR A 195 -11.43 -15.01 1.36
N MET A 196 -11.16 -16.29 1.58
CA MET A 196 -9.83 -16.86 1.64
C MET A 196 -9.64 -17.86 0.52
N ASN A 197 -8.60 -17.67 -0.27
CA ASN A 197 -8.13 -18.67 -1.23
C ASN A 197 -7.02 -19.50 -0.58
N ILE A 198 -7.08 -20.81 -0.76
CA ILE A 198 -6.02 -21.73 -0.36
C ILE A 198 -5.36 -22.27 -1.62
N HIS A 199 -4.05 -22.11 -1.71
CA HIS A 199 -3.22 -22.54 -2.82
C HIS A 199 -2.25 -23.63 -2.35
N ASN A 200 -1.81 -24.48 -3.27
CA ASN A 200 -0.66 -25.35 -3.04
C ASN A 200 0.66 -24.56 -3.18
N LYS A 201 1.78 -25.18 -2.84
CA LYS A 201 3.12 -24.59 -2.97
C LYS A 201 3.51 -24.16 -4.38
N ASP A 202 2.86 -24.70 -5.42
CA ASP A 202 3.10 -24.35 -6.83
C ASP A 202 2.22 -23.15 -7.26
N GLY A 203 1.47 -22.55 -6.34
CA GLY A 203 0.58 -21.41 -6.60
C GLY A 203 -0.77 -21.77 -7.23
N LYS A 204 -1.09 -23.06 -7.40
CA LYS A 204 -2.39 -23.49 -7.91
C LYS A 204 -3.45 -23.38 -6.82
N LYS A 205 -4.54 -22.64 -7.10
CA LYS A 205 -5.67 -22.52 -6.19
C LYS A 205 -6.39 -23.88 -6.03
N LEU A 206 -6.48 -24.33 -4.79
CA LEU A 206 -7.13 -25.58 -4.39
C LEU A 206 -8.59 -25.35 -4.01
N SER A 207 -8.85 -24.28 -3.24
CA SER A 207 -10.18 -24.00 -2.71
C SER A 207 -10.39 -22.49 -2.51
N HIS A 208 -11.68 -22.14 -2.30
CA HIS A 208 -12.14 -20.77 -2.11
C HIS A 208 -13.20 -20.78 -1.00
N HIS A 209 -13.00 -19.97 0.01
CA HIS A 209 -13.75 -20.01 1.26
C HIS A 209 -14.34 -18.65 1.60
N PRO A 210 -15.64 -18.52 1.83
CA PRO A 210 -16.22 -17.26 2.29
C PRO A 210 -15.78 -16.97 3.73
N ILE A 211 -15.69 -15.68 4.06
CA ILE A 211 -15.52 -15.20 5.43
C ILE A 211 -16.90 -14.95 6.03
N PHE A 212 -17.13 -15.44 7.23
CA PHE A 212 -18.41 -15.30 7.95
C PHE A 212 -18.39 -14.22 9.03
N GLY A 213 -17.24 -13.69 9.38
CA GLY A 213 -17.13 -12.65 10.39
C GLY A 213 -15.87 -12.74 11.23
N ILE A 214 -15.84 -11.94 12.29
CA ILE A 214 -14.76 -11.92 13.28
C ILE A 214 -15.35 -11.94 14.68
N ASP A 215 -14.81 -12.73 15.58
CA ASP A 215 -15.25 -12.91 16.97
C ASP A 215 -16.77 -13.18 17.08
N LYS A 216 -17.51 -12.26 17.73
CA LYS A 216 -18.96 -12.38 17.94
C LYS A 216 -19.79 -11.87 16.76
N VAL A 217 -19.16 -11.20 15.79
CA VAL A 217 -19.84 -10.65 14.60
C VAL A 217 -19.77 -11.69 13.48
N ILE A 218 -20.67 -12.67 13.53
CA ILE A 218 -20.73 -13.79 12.61
C ILE A 218 -22.03 -13.75 11.83
N GLY A 219 -21.96 -14.01 10.53
CA GLY A 219 -23.14 -14.14 9.66
C GLY A 219 -22.88 -13.65 8.24
N ALA A 220 -23.84 -13.91 7.33
CA ALA A 220 -23.73 -13.53 5.92
C ALA A 220 -23.67 -12.00 5.70
N ASP A 221 -24.29 -11.24 6.61
CA ASP A 221 -24.38 -9.78 6.53
C ASP A 221 -23.50 -9.10 7.61
N PHE A 222 -22.34 -9.68 7.91
CA PHE A 222 -21.46 -9.08 8.91
C PHE A 222 -20.89 -7.74 8.45
N ASN A 223 -20.78 -6.80 9.40
CA ASN A 223 -20.16 -5.50 9.22
C ASN A 223 -19.17 -5.26 10.36
N ILE A 224 -17.88 -5.20 10.02
CA ILE A 224 -16.81 -4.98 11.00
C ILE A 224 -16.34 -3.55 10.85
N GLY A 225 -16.75 -2.67 11.78
CA GLY A 225 -16.33 -1.27 11.80
C GLY A 225 -15.02 -1.08 12.57
N ILE A 226 -13.98 -0.62 11.90
CA ILE A 226 -12.68 -0.29 12.49
C ILE A 226 -12.54 1.23 12.50
N GLN A 227 -12.44 1.82 13.70
CA GLN A 227 -12.35 3.26 13.89
C GLN A 227 -11.01 3.82 13.33
N PRO A 228 -10.94 5.12 13.03
CA PRO A 228 -9.68 5.76 12.69
C PRO A 228 -8.61 5.54 13.77
N LYS A 229 -7.36 5.35 13.36
CA LYS A 229 -6.21 5.18 14.26
C LYS A 229 -6.40 4.08 15.31
N SER A 230 -7.11 3.01 14.94
CA SER A 230 -7.36 1.86 15.80
C SER A 230 -7.04 0.54 15.11
N GLU A 231 -6.95 -0.50 15.91
CA GLU A 231 -6.75 -1.86 15.43
C GLU A 231 -7.69 -2.83 16.15
N ILE A 232 -7.97 -3.95 15.48
CA ILE A 232 -8.73 -5.08 16.03
C ILE A 232 -7.87 -6.33 15.82
N VAL A 233 -7.65 -7.06 16.89
CA VAL A 233 -7.13 -8.43 16.84
C VAL A 233 -8.27 -9.36 17.20
N GLY A 234 -8.53 -10.36 16.37
CA GLY A 234 -9.64 -11.27 16.62
C GLY A 234 -9.60 -12.50 15.71
N GLN A 235 -10.49 -13.43 16.01
CA GLN A 235 -10.67 -14.69 15.30
C GLN A 235 -11.53 -14.49 14.06
N LEU A 236 -10.93 -14.64 12.88
CA LEU A 236 -11.63 -14.59 11.60
C LEU A 236 -12.20 -15.97 11.26
N PHE A 237 -13.49 -16.06 10.96
CA PHE A 237 -14.17 -17.31 10.65
C PHE A 237 -14.27 -17.55 9.16
N VAL A 238 -13.80 -18.72 8.74
CA VAL A 238 -13.66 -19.16 7.34
C VAL A 238 -14.57 -20.35 7.11
N GLY A 239 -15.46 -20.27 6.11
CA GLY A 239 -16.43 -21.32 5.81
C GLY A 239 -15.85 -22.42 4.92
N PHE A 240 -16.07 -23.67 5.28
CA PHE A 240 -15.68 -24.86 4.54
C PHE A 240 -16.91 -25.63 4.02
N SER A 241 -16.78 -26.17 2.82
CA SER A 241 -17.78 -27.08 2.25
C SER A 241 -17.40 -28.53 2.48
N SER A 242 -18.36 -29.45 2.36
CA SER A 242 -18.13 -30.88 2.50
C SER A 242 -17.15 -31.49 1.48
N SER A 243 -16.83 -30.76 0.42
CA SER A 243 -15.85 -31.19 -0.61
C SER A 243 -14.42 -30.71 -0.35
N ASP A 244 -14.23 -29.74 0.54
CA ASP A 244 -12.91 -29.12 0.76
C ASP A 244 -11.88 -30.06 1.41
N PRO A 245 -12.25 -30.94 2.36
CA PRO A 245 -11.30 -31.94 2.87
C PRO A 245 -10.66 -32.80 1.79
N LEU A 246 -11.39 -33.09 0.70
CA LEU A 246 -10.82 -33.82 -0.43
C LEU A 246 -9.90 -32.98 -1.31
N ARG A 247 -10.26 -31.73 -1.54
CA ARG A 247 -9.44 -30.79 -2.33
C ARG A 247 -8.16 -30.42 -1.63
N LEU A 248 -8.22 -30.33 -0.29
CA LEU A 248 -7.10 -30.00 0.56
C LEU A 248 -6.30 -31.22 1.03
N ASP A 249 -6.72 -32.44 0.66
CA ASP A 249 -6.03 -33.66 1.10
C ASP A 249 -5.93 -33.79 2.63
N ILE A 250 -7.03 -33.47 3.31
CA ILE A 250 -7.12 -33.54 4.78
C ILE A 250 -7.31 -35.01 5.18
N ASP A 251 -6.49 -35.48 6.11
CA ASP A 251 -6.51 -36.86 6.60
C ASP A 251 -7.68 -37.16 7.54
N GLU A 252 -7.73 -38.38 8.04
CA GLU A 252 -8.77 -38.83 8.97
C GLU A 252 -8.72 -38.18 10.35
N TYR A 253 -7.60 -37.55 10.69
CA TYR A 253 -7.41 -36.81 11.94
C TYR A 253 -7.72 -35.32 11.79
N GLY A 254 -8.06 -34.87 10.58
CA GLY A 254 -8.36 -33.48 10.31
C GLY A 254 -7.14 -32.63 9.94
N VAL A 255 -6.00 -33.24 9.68
CA VAL A 255 -4.78 -32.55 9.36
C VAL A 255 -4.60 -32.46 7.85
N GLY A 256 -4.35 -31.28 7.34
CA GLY A 256 -3.95 -31.08 5.96
C GLY A 256 -2.50 -31.50 5.74
N ASN A 257 -2.28 -32.39 4.77
CA ASN A 257 -0.97 -33.02 4.53
C ASN A 257 -0.04 -32.22 3.62
N LYS A 258 -0.32 -30.95 3.38
CA LYS A 258 0.43 -30.09 2.44
C LYS A 258 0.75 -28.75 3.07
N ASP A 259 1.86 -28.14 2.64
CA ASP A 259 2.13 -26.74 2.86
C ASP A 259 1.18 -25.93 1.96
N TYR A 260 0.35 -25.11 2.56
CA TYR A 260 -0.59 -24.26 1.85
C TYR A 260 -0.09 -22.82 1.87
N ARG A 261 -0.47 -22.06 0.83
CA ARG A 261 -0.42 -20.62 0.82
C ARG A 261 -1.83 -20.08 1.01
N PHE A 262 -2.03 -19.24 2.01
CA PHE A 262 -3.29 -18.55 2.24
C PHE A 262 -3.24 -17.16 1.63
N GLU A 263 -4.33 -16.79 0.96
CA GLU A 263 -4.56 -15.46 0.43
C GLU A 263 -5.92 -14.98 0.93
N LEU A 264 -5.90 -14.10 1.92
CA LEU A 264 -7.09 -13.46 2.48
C LEU A 264 -7.38 -12.18 1.70
N LEU A 265 -8.62 -12.01 1.24
CA LEU A 265 -9.12 -10.80 0.62
C LEU A 265 -10.35 -10.31 1.40
N LEU A 266 -10.29 -9.05 1.83
CA LEU A 266 -11.40 -8.39 2.50
C LEU A 266 -11.86 -7.18 1.68
N PHE A 267 -13.15 -6.86 1.73
CA PHE A 267 -13.74 -5.74 1.01
C PHE A 267 -14.48 -4.83 1.98
N ASP A 268 -14.28 -3.54 1.81
CA ASP A 268 -15.00 -2.54 2.60
C ASP A 268 -16.30 -2.07 1.92
N ALA A 269 -17.09 -1.31 2.66
CA ALA A 269 -18.36 -0.73 2.18
C ALA A 269 -18.19 0.27 1.01
N ARG A 270 -16.96 0.69 0.70
CA ARG A 270 -16.63 1.58 -0.43
C ARG A 270 -16.13 0.82 -1.65
N GLY A 271 -15.98 -0.51 -1.54
CA GLY A 271 -15.47 -1.38 -2.59
C GLY A 271 -13.94 -1.45 -2.67
N ASN A 272 -13.20 -0.92 -1.69
CA ASN A 272 -11.76 -1.12 -1.60
C ASN A 272 -11.46 -2.56 -1.18
N GLN A 273 -10.38 -3.10 -1.74
CA GLN A 273 -9.89 -4.45 -1.46
C GLN A 273 -8.62 -4.38 -0.61
N TYR A 274 -8.57 -5.23 0.41
CA TYR A 274 -7.41 -5.40 1.28
C TYR A 274 -7.00 -6.86 1.26
N ASN A 275 -5.70 -7.15 1.22
CA ASN A 275 -5.19 -8.50 1.13
C ASN A 275 -4.12 -8.78 2.17
N ALA A 276 -4.07 -10.04 2.62
CA ALA A 276 -2.96 -10.58 3.38
C ALA A 276 -2.61 -11.96 2.83
N THR A 277 -1.33 -12.28 2.75
CA THR A 277 -0.82 -13.58 2.30
C THR A 277 0.02 -14.23 3.37
N LEU A 278 -0.07 -15.55 3.43
CA LEU A 278 0.76 -16.40 4.28
C LEU A 278 1.31 -17.53 3.41
N GLU A 279 2.63 -17.60 3.27
CA GLU A 279 3.28 -18.53 2.34
C GLU A 279 3.35 -19.97 2.87
N GLN A 280 3.29 -20.16 4.19
CA GLN A 280 3.33 -21.47 4.83
C GLN A 280 2.17 -21.60 5.81
N GLY A 281 1.05 -22.11 5.32
CA GLY A 281 -0.15 -22.30 6.10
C GLY A 281 -0.44 -23.78 6.34
N ASN A 282 -1.12 -24.06 7.44
CA ASN A 282 -1.60 -25.41 7.80
C ASN A 282 -3.13 -25.38 7.95
N VAL A 283 -3.77 -26.51 7.77
CA VAL A 283 -5.20 -26.69 8.00
C VAL A 283 -5.40 -27.83 8.99
N LEU A 284 -6.07 -27.52 10.09
CA LEU A 284 -6.51 -28.48 11.11
C LEU A 284 -8.00 -28.32 11.32
N VAL A 285 -8.79 -29.19 10.69
CA VAL A 285 -10.25 -29.14 10.72
C VAL A 285 -10.78 -30.13 11.76
N ASN A 286 -11.89 -29.82 12.42
CA ASN A 286 -12.45 -30.71 13.42
C ASN A 286 -12.95 -32.07 12.82
N GLY A 287 -12.93 -33.11 13.65
CA GLY A 287 -13.24 -34.48 13.24
C GLY A 287 -14.70 -34.69 12.79
N ASP A 288 -15.67 -33.91 13.31
CA ASP A 288 -17.08 -34.05 12.95
C ASP A 288 -17.37 -33.61 11.49
N PHE A 289 -16.65 -32.60 11.04
CA PHE A 289 -16.71 -32.17 9.65
C PHE A 289 -16.19 -33.26 8.69
N LEU A 290 -15.08 -33.90 9.05
CA LEU A 290 -14.50 -35.00 8.30
C LEU A 290 -15.38 -36.25 8.31
N TRP A 291 -16.00 -36.53 9.45
CA TRP A 291 -16.92 -37.65 9.59
C TRP A 291 -18.12 -37.55 8.66
N LYS A 292 -18.71 -36.39 8.50
CA LYS A 292 -19.80 -36.17 7.53
C LYS A 292 -19.35 -36.45 6.10
N VAL A 293 -18.14 -36.06 5.73
CA VAL A 293 -17.55 -36.34 4.41
C VAL A 293 -17.28 -37.82 4.21
N LYS A 294 -16.74 -38.53 5.21
CA LYS A 294 -16.57 -39.99 5.17
C LYS A 294 -17.89 -40.71 4.96
N LYS A 295 -18.92 -40.37 5.71
CA LYS A 295 -20.27 -40.98 5.55
C LYS A 295 -20.82 -40.77 4.13
N GLN A 296 -20.60 -39.63 3.50
CA GLN A 296 -21.02 -39.38 2.13
C GLN A 296 -20.24 -40.20 1.09
N LYS A 297 -18.95 -40.55 1.36
CA LYS A 297 -18.16 -41.43 0.50
C LYS A 297 -18.55 -42.88 0.61
N GLU A 298 -18.96 -43.32 1.79
CA GLU A 298 -19.35 -44.71 2.07
C GLU A 298 -20.77 -45.07 1.60
N ILE A 299 -21.56 -44.08 1.11
CA ILE A 299 -22.84 -44.39 0.45
C ILE A 299 -22.53 -45.03 -0.90
N PRO A 300 -22.68 -46.38 -1.04
CA PRO A 300 -22.32 -47.08 -2.28
C PRO A 300 -23.16 -46.52 -3.43
N HIS A 301 -22.53 -46.45 -4.61
CA HIS A 301 -23.17 -46.05 -5.89
C HIS A 301 -24.44 -46.83 -6.25
N LYS A 302 -24.80 -47.89 -5.53
CA LYS A 302 -25.98 -48.70 -5.71
C LYS A 302 -27.34 -47.98 -5.47
N PHE A 303 -27.33 -46.84 -4.77
CA PHE A 303 -28.58 -46.08 -4.53
C PHE A 303 -28.82 -44.92 -5.49
N ARG A 304 -27.95 -44.70 -6.49
CA ARG A 304 -28.19 -43.72 -7.56
C ARG A 304 -29.07 -44.22 -8.71
N ALA A 305 -29.44 -45.47 -8.71
CA ALA A 305 -30.23 -46.12 -9.81
C ALA A 305 -31.74 -46.19 -9.56
N LEU A 306 -32.25 -45.51 -8.54
CA LEU A 306 -33.71 -45.47 -8.26
C LEU A 306 -34.15 -44.03 -8.02
N LYS A 307 -34.10 -43.22 -9.09
CA LYS A 307 -35.01 -42.08 -9.30
C LYS A 307 -35.20 -41.88 -10.81
#